data_fdf7e403459fcc2cfa0bc502bb0e06f7
#
_entry.id   fdf7e403459fcc2cfa0bc502bb0e06f7
#
_cell.length_a   1.000
_cell.length_b   1.000
_cell.length_c   1.000
_cell.angle_alpha   90.00
_cell.angle_beta   90.00
_cell.angle_gamma   90.00
#
_symmetry.space_group_name_H-M   'P 1'
#
loop_
_entity.id
_entity.type
_entity.pdbx_description
1 polymer ?
#
loop_
_entity_poly.entity_id
_entity_poly.type
_entity_poly.pdbx_seq_one_letter_code
_entity_poly.pdbx_strand_id
1 'polypeptide(L)'
;MKTFFKQVLAVVVGMLIVSAFTFLMGFIMLGAMLSAGDSKPVIKNGSVLRIDLSGNLQERVQENPVSAFLGMSGTEEQGLDNILKSIKIAATNDKISGIYLESGIFSADMASLEEIRKALTDFKKSGKFIIAYGDSYLQGAYYVASVADSLYINPSGMLDWHGIASQPMFYKELLEKVGVKMQVFRVGTFKSAVEPFIRTDMSDANRAMVQSFINDIWTVACKDVSASRKISVDSLNALADNYMALTDANDYVRTRLVDRTAYIDEVRETLRRLTKTEHLNMVSPAELAAYDESANGANGQIAVYYAQGDIVGSEVEGVISSGQQILGPKVVDDLDRLCNDENVKAVVLRINSGGGSAYASEQMWRAVQLLKKKKPVVVSMSGMAASGGYYMSCGADYIVAEPMTLTGSIGIFGMVPDASGLLTEKLGLHFDVVKTNEASDFGAMGRGINAGEAAAMQRYVERGYALFLRRVADGRNMTTAQVDSIAQGRVWTGRQALNLKLIDKLGTLEDAIREAARRAKVADYGIVAYPAPADWYTQLFSDVKDDYMENRVKGMLGVYYKPLQFVYTLQGTDCLQARMPFDPNLR
;
A
#
# COMPACT_ATOMS: atom_id res chain seq x y z
N MET A 1 4.81 -30.49 -59.64
CA MET A 1 4.30 -30.98 -58.34
C MET A 1 5.39 -31.54 -57.39
N LYS A 2 6.23 -32.51 -57.80
CA LYS A 2 7.28 -33.08 -56.90
C LYS A 2 8.29 -32.05 -56.37
N THR A 3 8.67 -31.03 -57.16
CA THR A 3 9.62 -30.00 -56.75
C THR A 3 8.99 -29.00 -55.74
N PHE A 4 7.72 -28.66 -55.93
CA PHE A 4 6.96 -27.81 -54.99
C PHE A 4 6.84 -28.45 -53.62
N PHE A 5 6.46 -29.73 -53.54
CA PHE A 5 6.37 -30.45 -52.26
C PHE A 5 7.74 -30.55 -51.56
N LYS A 6 8.85 -30.72 -52.30
CA LYS A 6 10.20 -30.72 -51.73
C LYS A 6 10.57 -29.34 -51.12
N GLN A 7 10.19 -28.28 -51.76
CA GLN A 7 10.44 -26.90 -51.25
C GLN A 7 9.59 -26.60 -50.02
N VAL A 8 8.30 -26.97 -50.00
CA VAL A 8 7.43 -26.83 -48.83
C VAL A 8 7.96 -27.66 -47.67
N LEU A 9 8.37 -28.90 -47.90
CA LEU A 9 8.95 -29.76 -46.88
C LEU A 9 10.25 -29.17 -46.30
N ALA A 10 11.12 -28.63 -47.14
CA ALA A 10 12.35 -27.98 -46.70
C ALA A 10 12.08 -26.75 -45.82
N VAL A 11 11.07 -25.93 -46.15
CA VAL A 11 10.66 -24.78 -45.33
C VAL A 11 10.08 -25.25 -43.98
N VAL A 12 9.22 -26.23 -43.98
CA VAL A 12 8.63 -26.80 -42.72
C VAL A 12 9.71 -27.38 -41.81
N VAL A 13 10.66 -28.15 -42.38
CA VAL A 13 11.80 -28.71 -41.66
C VAL A 13 12.70 -27.58 -41.13
N GLY A 14 12.96 -26.54 -41.94
CA GLY A 14 13.70 -25.36 -41.48
C GLY A 14 13.03 -24.63 -40.32
N MET A 15 11.71 -24.42 -40.39
CA MET A 15 10.94 -23.83 -39.30
C MET A 15 10.98 -24.69 -38.01
N LEU A 16 10.87 -26.01 -38.14
CA LEU A 16 10.97 -26.92 -36.99
C LEU A 16 12.36 -26.88 -36.33
N ILE A 17 13.44 -26.81 -37.15
CA ILE A 17 14.81 -26.70 -36.64
C ILE A 17 14.99 -25.38 -35.92
N VAL A 18 14.55 -24.26 -36.49
CA VAL A 18 14.62 -22.94 -35.85
C VAL A 18 13.81 -22.93 -34.56
N SER A 19 12.58 -23.46 -34.57
CA SER A 19 11.74 -23.55 -33.37
C SER A 19 12.40 -24.39 -32.28
N ALA A 20 12.96 -25.57 -32.64
CA ALA A 20 13.66 -26.45 -31.71
C ALA A 20 14.92 -25.76 -31.12
N PHE A 21 15.67 -25.03 -31.93
CA PHE A 21 16.84 -24.28 -31.49
C PHE A 21 16.45 -23.12 -30.57
N THR A 22 15.41 -22.37 -30.90
CA THR A 22 14.87 -21.30 -30.05
C THR A 22 14.37 -21.84 -28.71
N PHE A 23 13.70 -22.99 -28.74
CA PHE A 23 13.21 -23.68 -27.54
C PHE A 23 14.38 -24.15 -26.67
N LEU A 24 15.42 -24.75 -27.27
CA LEU A 24 16.63 -25.21 -26.57
C LEU A 24 17.40 -24.02 -25.96
N MET A 25 17.57 -22.91 -26.71
CA MET A 25 18.16 -21.68 -26.19
C MET A 25 17.36 -21.11 -25.02
N GLY A 26 16.02 -21.12 -25.12
CA GLY A 26 15.13 -20.73 -24.02
C GLY A 26 15.33 -21.58 -22.78
N PHE A 27 15.46 -22.91 -22.94
CA PHE A 27 15.72 -23.86 -21.85
C PHE A 27 17.11 -23.67 -21.21
N ILE A 28 18.15 -23.45 -22.00
CA ILE A 28 19.51 -23.16 -21.51
C ILE A 28 19.51 -21.82 -20.75
N MET A 29 18.84 -20.81 -21.29
CA MET A 29 18.72 -19.51 -20.67
C MET A 29 17.94 -19.57 -19.35
N LEU A 30 16.84 -20.32 -19.31
CA LEU A 30 16.05 -20.59 -18.11
C LEU A 30 16.86 -21.35 -17.06
N GLY A 31 17.63 -22.37 -17.47
CA GLY A 31 18.54 -23.10 -16.58
C GLY A 31 19.64 -22.22 -16.00
N ALA A 32 20.21 -21.30 -16.81
CA ALA A 32 21.18 -20.31 -16.35
C ALA A 32 20.56 -19.32 -15.37
N MET A 33 19.33 -18.85 -15.61
CA MET A 33 18.60 -17.97 -14.69
C MET A 33 18.30 -18.66 -13.35
N LEU A 34 17.82 -19.88 -13.37
CA LEU A 34 17.55 -20.68 -12.16
C LEU A 34 18.83 -20.93 -11.37
N SER A 35 19.96 -21.17 -12.05
CA SER A 35 21.27 -21.35 -11.41
C SER A 35 21.85 -20.03 -10.89
N ALA A 36 21.55 -18.89 -11.49
CA ALA A 36 21.98 -17.58 -11.02
C ALA A 36 21.17 -17.11 -9.79
N GLY A 37 19.91 -17.52 -9.67
CA GLY A 37 19.05 -17.19 -8.52
C GLY A 37 19.47 -17.82 -7.20
N ASP A 38 20.26 -18.91 -7.21
CA ASP A 38 20.77 -19.57 -6.01
C ASP A 38 22.12 -19.00 -5.51
N SER A 39 22.76 -18.08 -6.22
CA SER A 39 24.00 -17.47 -5.79
C SER A 39 23.73 -16.33 -4.79
N LYS A 40 23.99 -16.59 -3.50
CA LYS A 40 23.93 -15.54 -2.47
C LYS A 40 24.83 -14.35 -2.85
N PRO A 41 24.35 -13.12 -2.73
CA PRO A 41 25.17 -11.94 -3.04
C PRO A 41 26.39 -11.89 -2.14
N VAL A 42 27.56 -11.61 -2.72
CA VAL A 42 28.82 -11.53 -1.97
C VAL A 42 28.98 -10.13 -1.38
N ILE A 43 28.74 -9.99 -0.09
CA ILE A 43 28.98 -8.74 0.64
C ILE A 43 30.45 -8.62 1.02
N LYS A 44 31.11 -7.57 0.53
CA LYS A 44 32.51 -7.26 0.80
C LYS A 44 32.66 -6.39 2.05
N ASN A 45 33.81 -6.44 2.69
CA ASN A 45 34.14 -5.52 3.79
C ASN A 45 34.14 -4.08 3.27
N GLY A 46 33.56 -3.15 4.04
CA GLY A 46 33.46 -1.75 3.65
C GLY A 46 32.26 -1.45 2.74
N SER A 47 31.35 -2.41 2.55
CA SER A 47 30.10 -2.17 1.78
C SER A 47 29.21 -1.11 2.43
N VAL A 48 28.43 -0.42 1.62
CA VAL A 48 27.45 0.58 2.04
C VAL A 48 26.08 0.14 1.55
N LEU A 49 25.09 0.08 2.43
CA LEU A 49 23.71 -0.13 2.03
C LEU A 49 23.20 1.14 1.35
N ARG A 50 22.88 1.07 0.05
CA ARG A 50 22.26 2.15 -0.69
C ARG A 50 20.76 1.95 -0.70
N ILE A 51 20.01 2.93 -0.19
CA ILE A 51 18.56 2.98 -0.24
C ILE A 51 18.18 4.14 -1.14
N ASP A 52 17.59 3.83 -2.30
CA ASP A 52 17.09 4.82 -3.22
C ASP A 52 15.66 5.21 -2.78
N LEU A 53 15.46 6.46 -2.41
CA LEU A 53 14.14 7.01 -2.09
C LEU A 53 13.47 7.47 -3.40
N SER A 54 13.13 6.51 -4.26
CA SER A 54 12.53 6.72 -5.58
C SER A 54 11.54 5.61 -5.91
N GLY A 55 10.66 5.85 -6.89
CA GLY A 55 9.63 4.89 -7.31
C GLY A 55 8.45 4.80 -6.35
N ASN A 56 7.72 3.70 -6.39
CA ASN A 56 6.54 3.44 -5.56
C ASN A 56 6.89 2.45 -4.45
N LEU A 57 6.61 2.81 -3.20
CA LEU A 57 6.78 1.91 -2.06
C LEU A 57 5.55 1.02 -1.91
N GLN A 58 5.79 -0.28 -1.87
CA GLN A 58 4.80 -1.33 -1.60
C GLN A 58 5.15 -2.03 -0.29
N GLU A 59 4.20 -2.71 0.34
CA GLU A 59 4.51 -3.54 1.53
C GLU A 59 5.52 -4.64 1.20
N ARG A 60 5.34 -5.28 0.04
CA ARG A 60 6.24 -6.29 -0.53
C ARG A 60 6.28 -6.16 -2.04
N VAL A 61 7.46 -6.32 -2.60
CA VAL A 61 7.65 -6.49 -4.04
C VAL A 61 8.06 -7.93 -4.31
N GLN A 62 7.37 -8.56 -5.24
CA GLN A 62 7.78 -9.84 -5.78
C GLN A 62 8.61 -9.58 -7.03
N GLU A 63 9.92 -9.79 -6.93
CA GLU A 63 10.78 -9.66 -8.11
C GLU A 63 10.40 -10.74 -9.13
N ASN A 64 9.98 -10.31 -10.32
CA ASN A 64 9.84 -11.19 -11.46
C ASN A 64 11.20 -11.29 -12.17
N PRO A 65 11.91 -12.43 -12.09
CA PRO A 65 13.23 -12.57 -12.70
C PRO A 65 13.20 -12.35 -14.22
N VAL A 66 12.06 -12.60 -14.85
CA VAL A 66 11.88 -12.46 -16.30
C VAL A 66 11.70 -11.00 -16.70
N SER A 67 10.91 -10.23 -15.94
CA SER A 67 10.73 -8.78 -16.16
C SER A 67 12.05 -8.04 -15.96
N ALA A 68 12.82 -8.40 -14.93
CA ALA A 68 14.15 -7.85 -14.67
C ALA A 68 15.12 -8.16 -15.83
N PHE A 69 15.08 -9.39 -16.37
CA PHE A 69 15.92 -9.80 -17.49
C PHE A 69 15.56 -9.09 -18.81
N LEU A 70 14.25 -8.91 -19.07
CA LEU A 70 13.77 -8.26 -20.30
C LEU A 70 13.88 -6.72 -20.25
N GLY A 71 14.34 -6.15 -19.12
CA GLY A 71 14.38 -4.69 -18.94
C GLY A 71 12.99 -4.04 -18.99
N MET A 72 11.95 -4.85 -18.77
CA MET A 72 10.54 -4.43 -18.77
C MET A 72 10.09 -3.99 -17.37
N SER A 73 11.03 -3.73 -16.44
CA SER A 73 10.71 -3.12 -15.15
C SER A 73 10.04 -1.76 -15.41
N GLY A 74 8.73 -1.80 -15.47
CA GLY A 74 7.86 -0.62 -15.37
C GLY A 74 8.20 0.12 -14.08
N THR A 75 7.53 1.11 -13.66
CA THR A 75 7.77 1.90 -12.44
C THR A 75 8.60 1.15 -11.39
N GLU A 76 9.74 1.72 -10.98
CA GLU A 76 10.61 1.13 -9.96
C GLU A 76 9.80 0.94 -8.66
N GLU A 77 9.36 -0.28 -8.40
CA GLU A 77 8.67 -0.64 -7.16
C GLU A 77 9.70 -1.07 -6.12
N GLN A 78 9.52 -0.63 -4.88
CA GLN A 78 10.36 -1.00 -3.76
C GLN A 78 9.55 -1.65 -2.64
N GLY A 79 10.07 -2.75 -2.07
CA GLY A 79 9.47 -3.44 -0.94
C GLY A 79 9.88 -2.81 0.40
N LEU A 80 8.91 -2.36 1.18
CA LEU A 80 9.13 -1.89 2.55
C LEU A 80 9.78 -2.99 3.41
N ASP A 81 9.33 -4.24 3.24
CA ASP A 81 9.89 -5.41 3.91
C ASP A 81 11.39 -5.56 3.67
N ASN A 82 11.85 -5.43 2.40
CA ASN A 82 13.26 -5.51 2.04
C ASN A 82 14.05 -4.33 2.62
N ILE A 83 13.51 -3.11 2.59
CA ILE A 83 14.16 -1.93 3.16
C ILE A 83 14.34 -2.11 4.68
N LEU A 84 13.28 -2.46 5.41
CA LEU A 84 13.34 -2.63 6.86
C LEU A 84 14.28 -3.77 7.27
N LYS A 85 14.20 -4.91 6.57
CA LYS A 85 15.07 -6.06 6.80
C LYS A 85 16.55 -5.73 6.53
N SER A 86 16.83 -5.04 5.43
CA SER A 86 18.20 -4.64 5.07
C SER A 86 18.81 -3.66 6.09
N ILE A 87 18.06 -2.68 6.59
CA ILE A 87 18.52 -1.77 7.65
C ILE A 87 18.85 -2.55 8.92
N LYS A 88 18.03 -3.52 9.30
CA LYS A 88 18.26 -4.37 10.48
C LYS A 88 19.53 -5.21 10.33
N ILE A 89 19.72 -5.85 9.16
CA ILE A 89 20.95 -6.62 8.87
C ILE A 89 22.17 -5.69 8.84
N ALA A 90 22.08 -4.52 8.20
CA ALA A 90 23.17 -3.56 8.13
C ALA A 90 23.63 -3.09 9.51
N ALA A 91 22.74 -2.99 10.50
CA ALA A 91 23.09 -2.59 11.86
C ALA A 91 24.04 -3.58 12.54
N THR A 92 23.90 -4.89 12.28
CA THR A 92 24.65 -5.97 12.96
C THR A 92 25.73 -6.60 12.11
N ASN A 93 25.73 -6.41 10.80
CA ASN A 93 26.70 -7.01 9.87
C ASN A 93 27.98 -6.17 9.79
N ASP A 94 29.10 -6.70 10.26
CA ASP A 94 30.40 -6.00 10.31
C ASP A 94 30.96 -5.61 8.93
N LYS A 95 30.49 -6.24 7.86
CA LYS A 95 30.92 -5.90 6.49
C LYS A 95 30.26 -4.61 5.97
N ILE A 96 29.16 -4.18 6.59
CA ILE A 96 28.46 -2.95 6.23
C ILE A 96 28.97 -1.79 7.08
N SER A 97 29.54 -0.77 6.44
CA SER A 97 30.09 0.41 7.12
C SER A 97 29.05 1.48 7.45
N GLY A 98 27.98 1.56 6.69
CA GLY A 98 26.95 2.57 6.87
C GLY A 98 25.84 2.48 5.83
N ILE A 99 24.94 3.47 5.85
CA ILE A 99 23.83 3.62 4.91
C ILE A 99 24.02 4.89 4.08
N TYR A 100 23.73 4.80 2.79
CA TYR A 100 23.63 5.91 1.87
C TYR A 100 22.18 6.01 1.36
N LEU A 101 21.52 7.14 1.65
CA LEU A 101 20.18 7.47 1.18
C LEU A 101 20.33 8.36 -0.05
N GLU A 102 19.80 7.94 -1.17
CA GLU A 102 19.74 8.73 -2.40
C GLU A 102 18.31 9.16 -2.67
N SER A 103 18.07 10.47 -2.78
CA SER A 103 16.73 11.01 -2.98
C SER A 103 16.34 11.07 -4.45
N GLY A 104 15.09 10.66 -4.73
CA GLY A 104 14.43 10.76 -6.02
C GLY A 104 12.95 11.09 -5.85
N ILE A 105 12.15 10.79 -6.87
CA ILE A 105 10.68 10.90 -6.81
C ILE A 105 10.16 9.65 -6.11
N PHE A 106 9.80 9.78 -4.84
CA PHE A 106 9.37 8.68 -3.99
C PHE A 106 7.91 8.80 -3.60
N SER A 107 7.09 7.85 -4.02
CA SER A 107 5.67 7.74 -3.71
C SER A 107 5.46 6.73 -2.59
N ALA A 108 5.08 7.21 -1.41
CA ALA A 108 4.83 6.38 -0.24
C ALA A 108 3.85 7.08 0.71
N ASP A 109 3.12 6.32 1.51
CA ASP A 109 2.31 6.89 2.59
C ASP A 109 3.17 7.31 3.79
N MET A 110 2.67 8.25 4.57
CA MET A 110 3.43 8.85 5.66
C MET A 110 3.76 7.86 6.80
N ALA A 111 2.93 6.87 7.05
CA ALA A 111 3.20 5.87 8.09
C ALA A 111 4.31 4.90 7.66
N SER A 112 4.35 4.48 6.39
CA SER A 112 5.46 3.68 5.85
C SER A 112 6.78 4.46 5.87
N LEU A 113 6.76 5.77 5.57
CA LEU A 113 7.93 6.64 5.70
C LEU A 113 8.37 6.78 7.16
N GLU A 114 7.42 6.86 8.11
CA GLU A 114 7.68 6.88 9.55
C GLU A 114 8.37 5.59 10.01
N GLU A 115 7.93 4.42 9.52
CA GLU A 115 8.52 3.13 9.83
C GLU A 115 9.98 3.02 9.33
N ILE A 116 10.25 3.44 8.08
CA ILE A 116 11.62 3.52 7.55
C ILE A 116 12.48 4.48 8.40
N ARG A 117 11.96 5.66 8.70
CA ARG A 117 12.66 6.64 9.51
C ARG A 117 12.99 6.12 10.90
N LYS A 118 12.06 5.40 11.53
CA LYS A 118 12.28 4.75 12.83
C LYS A 118 13.37 3.69 12.75
N ALA A 119 13.36 2.84 11.71
CA ALA A 119 14.39 1.85 11.50
C ALA A 119 15.78 2.49 11.32
N LEU A 120 15.89 3.60 10.58
CA LEU A 120 17.12 4.38 10.44
C LEU A 120 17.57 5.01 11.77
N THR A 121 16.63 5.50 12.57
CA THR A 121 16.93 6.05 13.91
C THR A 121 17.47 4.97 14.85
N ASP A 122 16.91 3.77 14.78
CA ASP A 122 17.39 2.62 15.55
C ASP A 122 18.76 2.13 15.03
N PHE A 123 18.99 2.17 13.71
CA PHE A 123 20.28 1.86 13.08
C PHE A 123 21.43 2.75 13.62
N LYS A 124 21.17 4.04 13.91
CA LYS A 124 22.20 4.94 14.48
C LYS A 124 22.79 4.43 15.80
N LYS A 125 22.08 3.57 16.53
CA LYS A 125 22.59 2.95 17.77
C LYS A 125 23.76 1.99 17.51
N SER A 126 23.94 1.52 16.27
CA SER A 126 25.09 0.72 15.86
C SER A 126 26.42 1.52 15.78
N GLY A 127 26.34 2.85 15.79
CA GLY A 127 27.50 3.74 15.61
C GLY A 127 27.98 3.87 14.16
N LYS A 128 27.30 3.25 13.20
CA LYS A 128 27.58 3.35 11.77
C LYS A 128 26.93 4.61 11.18
N PHE A 129 27.55 5.14 10.11
CA PHE A 129 27.10 6.41 9.51
C PHE A 129 25.82 6.26 8.67
N ILE A 130 25.06 7.35 8.58
CA ILE A 130 23.99 7.55 7.58
C ILE A 130 24.30 8.83 6.82
N ILE A 131 24.54 8.73 5.51
CA ILE A 131 24.74 9.86 4.59
C ILE A 131 23.52 9.94 3.67
N ALA A 132 22.98 11.14 3.46
CA ALA A 132 21.92 11.38 2.50
C ALA A 132 22.34 12.42 1.45
N TYR A 133 21.96 12.18 0.20
CA TYR A 133 22.17 13.10 -0.92
C TYR A 133 20.94 13.12 -1.84
N GLY A 134 20.62 14.28 -2.35
CA GLY A 134 19.61 14.47 -3.39
C GLY A 134 19.93 15.62 -4.34
N ASP A 135 19.65 15.41 -5.62
CA ASP A 135 19.54 16.52 -6.57
C ASP A 135 18.27 17.32 -6.27
N SER A 136 17.25 16.64 -5.74
CA SER A 136 16.06 17.26 -5.16
C SER A 136 15.50 16.40 -4.02
N TYR A 137 14.81 17.03 -3.09
CA TYR A 137 14.08 16.38 -2.02
C TYR A 137 12.60 16.76 -2.09
N LEU A 138 11.74 15.84 -2.46
CA LEU A 138 10.32 15.95 -2.16
C LEU A 138 10.09 15.75 -0.66
N GLN A 139 9.03 16.32 -0.12
CA GLN A 139 8.75 16.34 1.33
C GLN A 139 8.85 14.98 2.02
N GLY A 140 8.30 13.91 1.41
CA GLY A 140 8.37 12.56 1.95
C GLY A 140 9.80 12.00 2.01
N ALA A 141 10.57 12.17 0.92
CA ALA A 141 11.98 11.77 0.86
C ALA A 141 12.83 12.59 1.85
N TYR A 142 12.58 13.91 1.96
CA TYR A 142 13.23 14.75 2.96
C TYR A 142 12.92 14.30 4.39
N TYR A 143 11.65 13.98 4.69
CA TYR A 143 11.25 13.47 6.00
C TYR A 143 12.09 12.26 6.42
N VAL A 144 12.29 11.29 5.53
CA VAL A 144 13.15 10.13 5.79
C VAL A 144 14.62 10.54 5.89
N ALA A 145 15.13 11.31 4.91
CA ALA A 145 16.54 11.68 4.83
C ALA A 145 17.00 12.58 5.97
N SER A 146 16.07 13.36 6.58
CA SER A 146 16.38 14.30 7.66
C SER A 146 16.95 13.65 8.94
N VAL A 147 16.92 12.31 9.06
CA VAL A 147 17.55 11.55 10.15
C VAL A 147 19.07 11.34 9.95
N ALA A 148 19.59 11.56 8.72
CA ALA A 148 20.98 11.32 8.38
C ALA A 148 21.95 12.11 9.27
N ASP A 149 23.18 11.57 9.42
CA ASP A 149 24.26 12.25 10.13
C ASP A 149 24.85 13.40 9.31
N SER A 150 24.79 13.26 7.97
CA SER A 150 25.10 14.32 7.03
C SER A 150 24.12 14.28 5.86
N LEU A 151 23.46 15.40 5.65
CA LEU A 151 22.44 15.58 4.64
C LEU A 151 22.90 16.62 3.62
N TYR A 152 23.11 16.20 2.40
CA TYR A 152 23.62 17.02 1.30
C TYR A 152 22.56 17.25 0.23
N ILE A 153 22.62 18.42 -0.40
CA ILE A 153 21.81 18.73 -1.58
C ILE A 153 22.70 19.28 -2.70
N ASN A 154 22.32 19.02 -3.95
CA ASN A 154 22.99 19.61 -5.11
C ASN A 154 22.95 21.16 -5.00
N PRO A 155 24.03 21.89 -5.37
CA PRO A 155 24.05 23.36 -5.34
C PRO A 155 22.91 24.04 -6.15
N SER A 156 22.38 23.35 -7.17
CA SER A 156 21.21 23.78 -7.96
C SER A 156 19.95 22.99 -7.61
N GLY A 157 19.96 22.29 -6.48
CA GLY A 157 18.90 21.38 -6.07
C GLY A 157 17.71 22.09 -5.45
N MET A 158 16.59 21.38 -5.35
CA MET A 158 15.34 21.85 -4.78
C MET A 158 14.96 21.01 -3.56
N LEU A 159 14.49 21.64 -2.49
CA LEU A 159 13.93 20.97 -1.33
C LEU A 159 12.49 21.44 -1.10
N ASP A 160 11.57 20.49 -1.12
CA ASP A 160 10.16 20.75 -0.90
C ASP A 160 9.78 20.48 0.57
N TRP A 161 9.27 21.52 1.24
CA TRP A 161 8.76 21.49 2.60
C TRP A 161 7.60 22.47 2.70
N HIS A 162 6.35 21.99 2.49
CA HIS A 162 5.17 22.84 2.27
C HIS A 162 3.93 22.46 3.09
N GLY A 163 4.02 21.43 3.94
CA GLY A 163 2.88 20.98 4.73
C GLY A 163 2.06 19.90 4.02
N ILE A 164 0.80 19.72 4.45
CA ILE A 164 -0.08 18.69 3.90
C ILE A 164 -1.39 19.33 3.48
N ALA A 165 -1.77 19.12 2.22
CA ALA A 165 -3.06 19.50 1.67
C ALA A 165 -3.85 18.29 1.22
N SER A 166 -5.17 18.35 1.32
CA SER A 166 -6.09 17.38 0.74
C SER A 166 -7.05 18.08 -0.22
N GLN A 167 -7.03 17.66 -1.47
CA GLN A 167 -7.85 18.24 -2.53
C GLN A 167 -8.63 17.14 -3.27
N PRO A 168 -9.75 16.62 -2.67
CA PRO A 168 -10.60 15.64 -3.35
C PRO A 168 -11.29 16.26 -4.56
N MET A 169 -11.46 15.43 -5.59
CA MET A 169 -12.18 15.81 -6.81
C MET A 169 -13.64 15.36 -6.70
N PHE A 170 -14.56 16.22 -7.14
CA PHE A 170 -16.00 15.98 -7.11
C PHE A 170 -16.53 15.76 -8.51
N TYR A 171 -17.29 14.69 -8.73
CA TYR A 171 -17.71 14.19 -10.04
C TYR A 171 -19.21 14.37 -10.31
N LYS A 172 -19.98 14.86 -9.35
CA LYS A 172 -21.45 14.99 -9.44
C LYS A 172 -21.88 15.64 -10.76
N GLU A 173 -21.38 16.84 -11.04
CA GLU A 173 -21.78 17.59 -12.24
C GLU A 173 -21.30 16.93 -13.55
N LEU A 174 -20.13 16.27 -13.53
CA LEU A 174 -19.66 15.49 -14.67
C LEU A 174 -20.62 14.33 -14.97
N LEU A 175 -21.00 13.57 -13.95
CA LEU A 175 -21.93 12.46 -14.08
C LEU A 175 -23.32 12.93 -14.56
N GLU A 176 -23.84 14.02 -14.00
CA GLU A 176 -25.10 14.62 -14.43
C GLU A 176 -25.09 15.06 -15.90
N LYS A 177 -23.97 15.64 -16.38
CA LYS A 177 -23.81 16.04 -17.80
C LYS A 177 -23.89 14.85 -18.75
N VAL A 178 -23.37 13.68 -18.35
CA VAL A 178 -23.46 12.46 -19.17
C VAL A 178 -24.75 11.66 -18.91
N GLY A 179 -25.65 12.15 -18.06
CA GLY A 179 -26.94 11.50 -17.80
C GLY A 179 -26.87 10.36 -16.78
N VAL A 180 -25.87 10.35 -15.90
CA VAL A 180 -25.72 9.39 -14.80
C VAL A 180 -25.96 10.09 -13.47
N LYS A 181 -26.74 9.47 -12.57
CA LYS A 181 -26.96 9.93 -11.19
C LYS A 181 -26.57 8.83 -10.22
N MET A 182 -25.92 9.20 -9.12
CA MET A 182 -25.57 8.23 -8.07
C MET A 182 -26.63 8.23 -6.98
N GLN A 183 -27.23 7.07 -6.74
CA GLN A 183 -28.16 6.85 -5.63
C GLN A 183 -27.39 6.27 -4.44
N VAL A 184 -27.37 7.00 -3.34
CA VAL A 184 -26.52 6.71 -2.18
C VAL A 184 -27.35 6.35 -0.96
N PHE A 185 -26.96 5.28 -0.29
CA PHE A 185 -27.53 4.78 0.96
C PHE A 185 -26.39 4.72 1.97
N ARG A 186 -26.44 5.46 3.06
CA ARG A 186 -25.36 5.50 4.05
C ARG A 186 -25.86 5.66 5.47
N VAL A 187 -25.01 5.24 6.42
CA VAL A 187 -25.19 5.52 7.84
C VAL A 187 -23.91 6.20 8.36
N GLY A 188 -24.10 7.21 9.19
CA GLY A 188 -23.01 7.94 9.83
C GLY A 188 -22.66 9.27 9.15
N THR A 189 -22.40 10.25 9.99
CA THR A 189 -22.14 11.65 9.60
C THR A 189 -20.83 11.81 8.80
N PHE A 190 -19.82 10.96 9.11
CA PHE A 190 -18.47 11.06 8.56
C PHE A 190 -18.18 10.06 7.43
N LYS A 191 -19.18 9.23 7.00
CA LYS A 191 -18.97 8.30 5.89
C LYS A 191 -19.04 9.05 4.56
N SER A 192 -17.97 9.77 4.25
CA SER A 192 -17.89 10.76 3.16
C SER A 192 -17.33 10.20 1.84
N ALA A 193 -17.06 8.88 1.74
CA ALA A 193 -16.62 8.21 0.51
C ALA A 193 -17.53 8.48 -0.69
N VAL A 194 -18.80 8.73 -0.46
CA VAL A 194 -19.82 8.98 -1.47
C VAL A 194 -19.96 10.46 -1.86
N GLU A 195 -19.40 11.38 -1.08
CA GLU A 195 -19.56 12.83 -1.31
C GLU A 195 -19.07 13.28 -2.69
N PRO A 196 -17.94 12.79 -3.22
CA PRO A 196 -17.48 13.13 -4.55
C PRO A 196 -18.50 12.90 -5.67
N PHE A 197 -19.44 11.99 -5.47
CA PHE A 197 -20.44 11.62 -6.47
C PHE A 197 -21.79 12.33 -6.31
N ILE A 198 -22.05 12.94 -5.15
CA ILE A 198 -23.35 13.57 -4.82
C ILE A 198 -23.25 15.04 -4.40
N ARG A 199 -22.02 15.55 -4.26
CA ARG A 199 -21.76 16.94 -3.88
C ARG A 199 -20.74 17.57 -4.83
N THR A 200 -20.56 18.88 -4.72
CA THR A 200 -19.56 19.68 -5.44
C THR A 200 -18.42 20.16 -4.52
N ASP A 201 -18.54 19.91 -3.20
CA ASP A 201 -17.62 20.31 -2.16
C ASP A 201 -17.68 19.33 -0.97
N MET A 202 -16.70 19.42 -0.05
CA MET A 202 -16.75 18.66 1.21
C MET A 202 -17.87 19.19 2.11
N SER A 203 -18.59 18.28 2.79
CA SER A 203 -19.42 18.65 3.93
C SER A 203 -18.56 19.19 5.09
N ASP A 204 -19.16 19.96 6.00
CA ASP A 204 -18.46 20.47 7.19
C ASP A 204 -17.86 19.32 8.04
N ALA A 205 -18.60 18.23 8.18
CA ALA A 205 -18.15 17.04 8.91
C ALA A 205 -16.93 16.39 8.23
N ASN A 206 -16.97 16.25 6.90
CA ASN A 206 -15.84 15.71 6.13
C ASN A 206 -14.63 16.64 6.24
N ARG A 207 -14.81 17.94 6.04
CA ARG A 207 -13.75 18.96 6.16
C ARG A 207 -13.10 18.92 7.54
N ALA A 208 -13.90 18.89 8.61
CA ALA A 208 -13.40 18.81 9.99
C ALA A 208 -12.62 17.51 10.25
N MET A 209 -13.08 16.37 9.72
CA MET A 209 -12.40 15.10 9.83
C MET A 209 -11.05 15.13 9.10
N VAL A 210 -11.02 15.59 7.85
CA VAL A 210 -9.79 15.69 7.05
C VAL A 210 -8.80 16.61 7.73
N GLN A 211 -9.24 17.80 8.17
CA GLN A 211 -8.37 18.76 8.87
C GLN A 211 -7.78 18.14 10.14
N SER A 212 -8.55 17.34 10.88
CA SER A 212 -8.10 16.69 12.12
C SER A 212 -6.94 15.74 11.85
N PHE A 213 -7.04 14.83 10.86
CA PHE A 213 -5.98 13.86 10.64
C PHE A 213 -4.77 14.46 9.90
N ILE A 214 -4.93 15.40 8.93
CA ILE A 214 -3.77 16.02 8.29
C ILE A 214 -2.95 16.85 9.28
N ASN A 215 -3.62 17.57 10.20
CA ASN A 215 -2.93 18.33 11.27
C ASN A 215 -2.16 17.39 12.21
N ASP A 216 -2.72 16.22 12.52
CA ASP A 216 -2.07 15.26 13.41
C ASP A 216 -0.84 14.64 12.74
N ILE A 217 -0.93 14.22 11.47
CA ILE A 217 0.18 13.72 10.65
C ILE A 217 1.29 14.79 10.56
N TRP A 218 0.93 16.03 10.21
CA TRP A 218 1.89 17.13 10.11
C TRP A 218 2.59 17.41 11.44
N THR A 219 1.85 17.34 12.54
CA THR A 219 2.41 17.52 13.89
C THR A 219 3.46 16.46 14.21
N VAL A 220 3.23 15.19 13.81
CA VAL A 220 4.22 14.12 14.00
C VAL A 220 5.44 14.38 13.13
N ALA A 221 5.25 14.66 11.85
CA ALA A 221 6.34 14.94 10.91
C ALA A 221 7.24 16.12 11.38
N CYS A 222 6.63 17.23 11.80
CA CYS A 222 7.38 18.37 12.34
C CYS A 222 8.16 18.02 13.61
N LYS A 223 7.58 17.24 14.54
CA LYS A 223 8.29 16.82 15.76
C LYS A 223 9.50 15.95 15.44
N ASP A 224 9.37 15.04 14.51
CA ASP A 224 10.44 14.12 14.11
C ASP A 224 11.59 14.87 13.43
N VAL A 225 11.27 15.77 12.48
CA VAL A 225 12.28 16.62 11.82
C VAL A 225 12.92 17.58 12.82
N SER A 226 12.14 18.18 13.72
CA SER A 226 12.65 19.03 14.80
C SER A 226 13.66 18.28 15.68
N ALA A 227 13.36 17.05 16.05
CA ALA A 227 14.24 16.22 16.87
C ALA A 227 15.58 15.92 16.19
N SER A 228 15.58 15.62 14.88
CA SER A 228 16.79 15.27 14.13
C SER A 228 17.58 16.50 13.66
N ARG A 229 16.92 17.53 13.13
CA ARG A 229 17.57 18.72 12.55
C ARG A 229 17.83 19.85 13.56
N LYS A 230 17.31 19.74 14.80
CA LYS A 230 17.40 20.77 15.84
C LYS A 230 16.81 22.12 15.40
N ILE A 231 15.71 22.07 14.65
CA ILE A 231 14.90 23.20 14.22
C ILE A 231 13.61 23.17 15.05
N SER A 232 13.15 24.33 15.56
CA SER A 232 11.89 24.37 16.32
C SER A 232 10.69 24.02 15.44
N VAL A 233 9.65 23.44 16.02
CA VAL A 233 8.39 23.14 15.28
C VAL A 233 7.79 24.41 14.68
N ASP A 234 7.84 25.53 15.41
CA ASP A 234 7.35 26.82 14.91
C ASP A 234 8.15 27.31 13.69
N SER A 235 9.49 27.13 13.71
CA SER A 235 10.34 27.45 12.56
C SER A 235 10.03 26.55 11.36
N LEU A 236 9.79 25.24 11.59
CA LEU A 236 9.41 24.30 10.51
C LEU A 236 8.06 24.69 9.89
N ASN A 237 7.09 25.14 10.68
CA ASN A 237 5.83 25.64 10.16
C ASN A 237 6.03 26.93 9.35
N ALA A 238 6.81 27.89 9.87
CA ALA A 238 7.13 29.13 9.15
C ALA A 238 7.87 28.87 7.84
N LEU A 239 8.75 27.85 7.78
CA LEU A 239 9.42 27.44 6.55
C LEU A 239 8.43 26.82 5.56
N ALA A 240 7.45 26.02 6.03
CA ALA A 240 6.43 25.44 5.17
C ALA A 240 5.54 26.49 4.49
N ASP A 241 5.33 27.65 5.13
CA ASP A 241 4.57 28.78 4.58
C ASP A 241 5.38 29.63 3.57
N ASN A 242 6.69 29.38 3.42
CA ASN A 242 7.60 30.25 2.64
C ASN A 242 8.01 29.66 1.27
N TYR A 243 7.24 28.75 0.69
CA TYR A 243 7.51 28.17 -0.64
C TYR A 243 8.97 27.70 -0.79
N MET A 244 9.47 26.91 0.15
CA MET A 244 10.87 26.49 0.21
C MET A 244 11.39 25.91 -1.10
N ALA A 245 10.57 25.18 -1.86
CA ALA A 245 10.93 24.63 -3.15
C ALA A 245 11.41 25.66 -4.20
N LEU A 246 11.09 26.94 -4.00
CA LEU A 246 11.44 28.04 -4.91
C LEU A 246 12.61 28.90 -4.38
N THR A 247 13.28 28.48 -3.31
CA THR A 247 14.42 29.20 -2.72
C THR A 247 15.77 28.62 -3.19
N ASP A 248 16.87 29.33 -2.91
CA ASP A 248 18.22 28.87 -3.27
C ASP A 248 18.70 27.76 -2.33
N ALA A 249 19.55 26.85 -2.85
CA ALA A 249 20.09 25.74 -2.06
C ALA A 249 20.87 26.19 -0.80
N ASN A 250 21.48 27.38 -0.81
CA ASN A 250 22.13 27.96 0.37
C ASN A 250 21.15 28.37 1.46
N ASP A 251 19.87 28.64 1.10
CA ASP A 251 18.83 28.91 2.08
C ASP A 251 18.47 27.67 2.89
N TYR A 252 18.51 26.49 2.29
CA TYR A 252 18.33 25.24 3.02
C TYR A 252 19.46 24.97 4.02
N VAL A 253 20.70 25.37 3.68
CA VAL A 253 21.84 25.30 4.61
C VAL A 253 21.66 26.33 5.75
N ARG A 254 21.31 27.58 5.41
CA ARG A 254 21.09 28.64 6.40
C ARG A 254 19.98 28.31 7.39
N THR A 255 18.91 27.67 6.93
CA THR A 255 17.79 27.22 7.75
C THR A 255 18.03 25.88 8.45
N ARG A 256 19.17 25.23 8.20
CA ARG A 256 19.55 23.91 8.73
C ARG A 256 18.67 22.75 8.25
N LEU A 257 17.89 22.96 7.19
CA LEU A 257 17.17 21.85 6.55
C LEU A 257 18.14 20.84 5.99
N VAL A 258 19.28 21.28 5.44
CA VAL A 258 20.42 20.44 5.03
C VAL A 258 21.71 20.92 5.68
N ASP A 259 22.76 20.09 5.66
CA ASP A 259 24.05 20.43 6.29
C ASP A 259 24.95 21.26 5.37
N ARG A 260 24.97 20.92 4.07
CA ARG A 260 25.70 21.68 3.05
C ARG A 260 25.22 21.34 1.65
N THR A 261 25.56 22.20 0.69
CA THR A 261 25.51 21.87 -0.73
C THR A 261 26.73 21.03 -1.14
N ALA A 262 26.55 20.05 -2.03
CA ALA A 262 27.61 19.22 -2.58
C ALA A 262 27.20 18.65 -3.94
N TYR A 263 28.17 18.39 -4.82
CA TYR A 263 27.96 17.56 -6.00
C TYR A 263 28.12 16.08 -5.65
N ILE A 264 27.56 15.20 -6.46
CA ILE A 264 27.57 13.74 -6.21
C ILE A 264 28.97 13.15 -6.11
N ASP A 265 29.95 13.69 -6.85
CA ASP A 265 31.35 13.26 -6.78
C ASP A 265 31.98 13.57 -5.42
N GLU A 266 31.70 14.72 -4.81
CA GLU A 266 32.14 15.09 -3.45
C GLU A 266 31.51 14.15 -2.38
N VAL A 267 30.25 13.76 -2.58
CA VAL A 267 29.57 12.80 -1.70
C VAL A 267 30.22 11.42 -1.82
N ARG A 268 30.49 10.96 -3.05
CA ARG A 268 31.19 9.68 -3.29
C ARG A 268 32.59 9.68 -2.66
N GLU A 269 33.32 10.79 -2.71
CA GLU A 269 34.60 10.92 -2.06
C GLU A 269 34.47 10.86 -0.52
N THR A 270 33.43 11.49 0.03
CA THR A 270 33.10 11.38 1.46
C THR A 270 32.83 9.93 1.86
N LEU A 271 32.07 9.18 1.06
CA LEU A 271 31.81 7.77 1.31
C LEU A 271 33.10 6.92 1.23
N ARG A 272 33.99 7.14 0.24
CA ARG A 272 35.32 6.45 0.16
C ARG A 272 36.13 6.69 1.40
N ARG A 273 36.20 7.92 1.88
CA ARG A 273 36.93 8.27 3.11
C ARG A 273 36.33 7.57 4.34
N LEU A 274 35.00 7.48 4.47
CA LEU A 274 34.34 6.83 5.60
C LEU A 274 34.52 5.31 5.58
N THR A 275 34.44 4.71 4.39
CA THR A 275 34.61 3.25 4.20
C THR A 275 36.10 2.83 4.15
N LYS A 276 37.01 3.79 3.97
CA LYS A 276 38.45 3.54 3.76
C LYS A 276 38.73 2.63 2.55
N THR A 277 37.91 2.77 1.48
CA THR A 277 38.01 1.97 0.26
C THR A 277 38.20 2.87 -0.95
N GLU A 278 39.01 2.45 -1.92
CA GLU A 278 39.13 3.16 -3.21
C GLU A 278 37.89 2.99 -4.09
N HIS A 279 37.31 1.79 -4.04
CA HIS A 279 36.10 1.44 -4.79
C HIS A 279 34.93 1.27 -3.84
N LEU A 280 33.89 2.09 -4.03
CA LEU A 280 32.65 1.96 -3.27
C LEU A 280 31.91 0.69 -3.69
N ASN A 281 31.61 -0.16 -2.74
CA ASN A 281 30.77 -1.32 -2.93
C ASN A 281 29.38 -1.02 -2.34
N MET A 282 28.43 -0.70 -3.22
CA MET A 282 27.04 -0.44 -2.86
C MET A 282 26.24 -1.74 -2.90
N VAL A 283 25.38 -1.94 -1.92
CA VAL A 283 24.49 -3.11 -1.80
C VAL A 283 23.07 -2.59 -1.71
N SER A 284 22.19 -3.12 -2.52
CA SER A 284 20.75 -2.76 -2.50
C SER A 284 20.02 -3.41 -1.31
N PRO A 285 18.81 -2.90 -0.95
CA PRO A 285 17.97 -3.53 0.07
C PRO A 285 17.61 -4.98 -0.24
N ALA A 286 17.27 -5.30 -1.48
CA ALA A 286 16.92 -6.66 -1.90
C ALA A 286 18.11 -7.63 -1.76
N GLU A 287 19.30 -7.23 -2.25
CA GLU A 287 20.53 -8.03 -2.12
C GLU A 287 20.88 -8.29 -0.65
N LEU A 288 20.79 -7.27 0.21
CA LEU A 288 21.13 -7.43 1.63
C LEU A 288 20.07 -8.24 2.37
N ALA A 289 18.79 -8.08 2.04
CA ALA A 289 17.69 -8.86 2.62
C ALA A 289 17.78 -10.36 2.26
N ALA A 290 18.28 -10.68 1.05
CA ALA A 290 18.52 -12.06 0.60
C ALA A 290 19.72 -12.73 1.30
N TYR A 291 20.64 -11.95 1.89
CA TYR A 291 21.84 -12.46 2.60
C TYR A 291 21.52 -13.06 3.98
N ASP A 292 20.29 -12.97 4.47
CA ASP A 292 19.92 -13.40 5.82
C ASP A 292 20.07 -14.92 6.02
N GLU A 293 20.95 -15.32 6.94
CA GLU A 293 21.19 -16.71 7.33
C GLU A 293 20.30 -17.19 8.50
N SER A 294 19.50 -16.29 9.11
CA SER A 294 18.78 -16.57 10.36
C SER A 294 17.56 -17.48 10.23
N ALA A 295 17.14 -17.83 9.01
CA ALA A 295 15.96 -18.65 8.78
C ALA A 295 16.16 -20.16 9.03
N ASN A 296 17.40 -20.64 9.19
CA ASN A 296 17.70 -22.07 9.31
C ASN A 296 17.87 -22.48 10.79
N GLY A 297 16.86 -23.09 11.39
CA GLY A 297 16.98 -23.76 12.70
C GLY A 297 16.04 -23.30 13.80
N ALA A 298 15.08 -22.43 13.51
CA ALA A 298 14.14 -21.92 14.50
C ALA A 298 13.10 -22.97 14.96
N ASN A 299 12.78 -22.97 16.25
CA ASN A 299 11.83 -23.90 16.90
C ASN A 299 10.34 -23.60 16.59
N GLY A 300 10.04 -22.77 15.62
CA GLY A 300 8.70 -22.39 15.18
C GLY A 300 8.71 -21.18 14.27
N GLN A 301 7.60 -20.91 13.64
CA GLN A 301 7.46 -19.80 12.69
C GLN A 301 6.39 -18.81 13.15
N ILE A 302 6.65 -17.52 12.95
CA ILE A 302 5.65 -16.45 12.97
C ILE A 302 5.29 -16.13 11.53
N ALA A 303 4.05 -16.38 11.15
CA ALA A 303 3.56 -16.03 9.83
C ALA A 303 3.18 -14.55 9.76
N VAL A 304 3.70 -13.80 8.79
CA VAL A 304 3.28 -12.45 8.47
C VAL A 304 2.43 -12.50 7.20
N TYR A 305 1.14 -12.27 7.34
CA TYR A 305 0.20 -12.25 6.23
C TYR A 305 -0.01 -10.80 5.77
N TYR A 306 0.41 -10.49 4.56
CA TYR A 306 0.27 -9.17 3.95
C TYR A 306 -1.07 -9.05 3.23
N ALA A 307 -1.90 -8.11 3.68
CA ALA A 307 -3.19 -7.76 3.09
C ALA A 307 -3.12 -6.31 2.61
N GLN A 308 -2.80 -6.12 1.33
CA GLN A 308 -2.64 -4.79 0.72
C GLN A 308 -3.62 -4.59 -0.43
N GLY A 309 -4.25 -3.41 -0.48
CA GLY A 309 -5.15 -2.99 -1.55
C GLY A 309 -6.63 -2.99 -1.17
N ASP A 310 -7.48 -2.98 -2.19
CA ASP A 310 -8.93 -2.95 -2.04
C ASP A 310 -9.49 -4.34 -1.71
N ILE A 311 -10.41 -4.41 -0.75
CA ILE A 311 -11.07 -5.67 -0.38
C ILE A 311 -12.19 -5.96 -1.38
N VAL A 312 -12.10 -7.13 -2.05
CA VAL A 312 -13.08 -7.59 -3.05
C VAL A 312 -13.61 -8.99 -2.73
N GLY A 313 -14.84 -9.27 -3.15
CA GLY A 313 -15.48 -10.59 -2.98
C GLY A 313 -15.10 -11.59 -4.06
N SER A 314 -14.75 -11.11 -5.26
CA SER A 314 -14.26 -11.90 -6.39
C SER A 314 -13.21 -11.09 -7.15
N GLU A 315 -12.38 -11.76 -7.91
CA GLU A 315 -11.44 -11.05 -8.80
C GLU A 315 -12.21 -10.17 -9.76
N VAL A 316 -11.83 -8.90 -9.81
CA VAL A 316 -12.35 -7.95 -10.80
C VAL A 316 -11.34 -7.90 -11.94
N GLU A 317 -11.58 -8.75 -12.96
CA GLU A 317 -10.79 -8.72 -14.19
C GLU A 317 -11.25 -7.55 -15.06
N GLY A 318 -10.33 -6.72 -15.52
CA GLY A 318 -10.61 -5.65 -16.47
C GLY A 318 -9.38 -4.87 -16.87
N VAL A 319 -9.44 -4.25 -18.04
CA VAL A 319 -8.39 -3.39 -18.61
C VAL A 319 -8.07 -2.19 -17.69
N ILE A 320 -8.95 -1.94 -16.71
CA ILE A 320 -8.83 -0.88 -15.71
C ILE A 320 -8.80 -1.55 -14.33
N SER A 321 -7.75 -2.31 -14.05
CA SER A 321 -7.52 -2.91 -12.74
C SER A 321 -7.15 -1.84 -11.71
N SER A 322 -7.63 -2.00 -10.48
CA SER A 322 -7.45 -1.01 -9.41
C SER A 322 -6.15 -1.18 -8.61
N GLY A 323 -5.13 -1.82 -9.17
CA GLY A 323 -3.93 -2.15 -8.42
C GLY A 323 -4.11 -3.41 -7.55
N GLN A 324 -3.38 -3.51 -6.46
CA GLN A 324 -3.42 -4.71 -5.60
C GLN A 324 -4.81 -4.89 -4.95
N GLN A 325 -5.29 -6.13 -4.94
CA GLN A 325 -6.59 -6.52 -4.39
C GLN A 325 -6.43 -7.53 -3.25
N ILE A 326 -7.23 -7.36 -2.21
CA ILE A 326 -7.41 -8.34 -1.14
C ILE A 326 -8.62 -9.18 -1.49
N LEU A 327 -8.38 -10.37 -2.06
CA LEU A 327 -9.44 -11.30 -2.42
C LEU A 327 -9.93 -12.03 -1.17
N GLY A 328 -11.12 -11.68 -0.68
CA GLY A 328 -11.67 -12.20 0.57
C GLY A 328 -11.68 -13.72 0.67
N PRO A 329 -12.18 -14.48 -0.31
CA PRO A 329 -12.13 -15.95 -0.29
C PRO A 329 -10.71 -16.51 -0.14
N LYS A 330 -9.74 -15.95 -0.85
CA LYS A 330 -8.34 -16.38 -0.75
C LYS A 330 -7.76 -16.13 0.64
N VAL A 331 -8.04 -14.97 1.24
CA VAL A 331 -7.63 -14.69 2.63
C VAL A 331 -8.22 -15.70 3.60
N VAL A 332 -9.50 -16.05 3.44
CA VAL A 332 -10.16 -17.05 4.29
C VAL A 332 -9.47 -18.40 4.18
N ASP A 333 -9.19 -18.87 2.97
CA ASP A 333 -8.50 -20.14 2.72
C ASP A 333 -7.07 -20.15 3.27
N ASP A 334 -6.32 -19.05 3.07
CA ASP A 334 -4.95 -18.94 3.56
C ASP A 334 -4.91 -18.90 5.09
N LEU A 335 -5.83 -18.19 5.76
CA LEU A 335 -5.93 -18.18 7.22
C LEU A 335 -6.33 -19.55 7.78
N ASP A 336 -7.17 -20.32 7.08
CA ASP A 336 -7.49 -21.69 7.47
C ASP A 336 -6.27 -22.61 7.36
N ARG A 337 -5.47 -22.49 6.29
CA ARG A 337 -4.18 -23.21 6.16
C ARG A 337 -3.23 -22.87 7.31
N LEU A 338 -3.03 -21.57 7.58
CA LEU A 338 -2.21 -21.10 8.71
C LEU A 338 -2.72 -21.59 10.06
N CYS A 339 -4.03 -21.72 10.22
CA CYS A 339 -4.67 -22.25 11.40
C CYS A 339 -4.28 -23.71 11.67
N ASN A 340 -4.10 -24.50 10.62
CA ASN A 340 -3.82 -25.93 10.67
C ASN A 340 -2.32 -26.29 10.52
N ASP A 341 -1.45 -25.35 10.14
CA ASP A 341 0.01 -25.58 10.02
C ASP A 341 0.66 -25.61 11.41
N GLU A 342 1.15 -26.77 11.84
CA GLU A 342 1.78 -26.96 13.15
C GLU A 342 3.09 -26.20 13.33
N ASN A 343 3.78 -25.82 12.26
CA ASN A 343 5.02 -25.04 12.32
C ASN A 343 4.74 -23.57 12.67
N VAL A 344 3.59 -23.03 12.27
CA VAL A 344 3.19 -21.66 12.54
C VAL A 344 2.65 -21.55 13.97
N LYS A 345 3.31 -20.75 14.81
CA LYS A 345 2.97 -20.58 16.24
C LYS A 345 2.09 -19.36 16.51
N ALA A 346 2.19 -18.32 15.68
CA ALA A 346 1.32 -17.15 15.70
C ALA A 346 1.25 -16.52 14.32
N VAL A 347 0.24 -15.68 14.11
CA VAL A 347 0.04 -14.95 12.85
C VAL A 347 0.00 -13.45 13.10
N VAL A 348 0.76 -12.69 12.30
CA VAL A 348 0.68 -11.25 12.20
C VAL A 348 -0.04 -10.90 10.91
N LEU A 349 -1.15 -10.16 11.01
CA LEU A 349 -1.84 -9.60 9.85
C LEU A 349 -1.29 -8.20 9.58
N ARG A 350 -0.47 -8.05 8.55
CA ARG A 350 0.01 -6.74 8.07
C ARG A 350 -1.01 -6.19 7.09
N ILE A 351 -1.67 -5.09 7.44
CA ILE A 351 -2.80 -4.55 6.68
C ILE A 351 -2.47 -3.15 6.16
N ASN A 352 -2.60 -2.97 4.84
CA ASN A 352 -2.56 -1.67 4.15
C ASN A 352 -3.77 -1.57 3.21
N SER A 353 -4.93 -1.18 3.75
CA SER A 353 -6.21 -1.19 3.03
C SER A 353 -7.17 -0.10 3.52
N GLY A 354 -7.77 0.60 2.56
CA GLY A 354 -8.89 1.51 2.78
C GLY A 354 -10.25 0.82 2.98
N GLY A 355 -10.29 -0.52 2.87
CA GLY A 355 -11.50 -1.33 2.94
C GLY A 355 -12.00 -1.76 1.56
N GLY A 356 -13.30 -2.02 1.43
CA GLY A 356 -13.96 -2.47 0.21
C GLY A 356 -15.25 -3.22 0.49
N SER A 357 -15.41 -4.44 -0.06
CA SER A 357 -16.58 -5.28 0.14
C SER A 357 -16.87 -5.54 1.62
N ALA A 358 -18.05 -5.14 2.07
CA ALA A 358 -18.49 -5.36 3.45
C ALA A 358 -18.70 -6.86 3.73
N TYR A 359 -19.19 -7.61 2.73
CA TYR A 359 -19.36 -9.05 2.84
C TYR A 359 -18.02 -9.78 2.99
N ALA A 360 -17.06 -9.49 2.12
CA ALA A 360 -15.73 -10.09 2.19
C ALA A 360 -15.05 -9.76 3.53
N SER A 361 -15.20 -8.53 4.04
CA SER A 361 -14.66 -8.11 5.33
C SER A 361 -15.24 -8.91 6.49
N GLU A 362 -16.55 -9.24 6.50
CA GLU A 362 -17.18 -10.10 7.51
C GLU A 362 -16.65 -11.54 7.43
N GLN A 363 -16.45 -12.09 6.21
CA GLN A 363 -15.90 -13.45 6.04
C GLN A 363 -14.47 -13.52 6.58
N MET A 364 -13.63 -12.53 6.25
CA MET A 364 -12.26 -12.44 6.76
C MET A 364 -12.24 -12.24 8.29
N TRP A 365 -13.10 -11.38 8.84
CA TRP A 365 -13.25 -11.25 10.30
C TRP A 365 -13.56 -12.59 10.93
N ARG A 366 -14.48 -13.37 10.34
CA ARG A 366 -14.82 -14.71 10.84
C ARG A 366 -13.63 -15.65 10.81
N ALA A 367 -12.84 -15.65 9.73
CA ALA A 367 -11.63 -16.46 9.63
C ALA A 367 -10.60 -16.08 10.71
N VAL A 368 -10.42 -14.78 10.98
CA VAL A 368 -9.58 -14.28 12.09
C VAL A 368 -10.07 -14.82 13.43
N GLN A 369 -11.40 -14.83 13.68
CA GLN A 369 -11.95 -15.37 14.92
C GLN A 369 -11.73 -16.89 15.07
N LEU A 370 -11.71 -17.65 13.97
CA LEU A 370 -11.43 -19.07 13.99
C LEU A 370 -9.95 -19.34 14.25
N LEU A 371 -9.07 -18.62 13.58
CA LEU A 371 -7.62 -18.69 13.76
C LEU A 371 -7.22 -18.34 15.21
N LYS A 372 -7.77 -17.26 15.76
CA LYS A 372 -7.54 -16.79 17.13
C LYS A 372 -7.83 -17.85 18.19
N LYS A 373 -8.76 -18.78 17.95
CA LYS A 373 -9.04 -19.89 18.90
C LYS A 373 -7.90 -20.88 19.05
N LYS A 374 -7.01 -20.96 18.05
CA LYS A 374 -5.90 -21.94 18.01
C LYS A 374 -4.54 -21.27 18.19
N LYS A 375 -4.36 -20.06 17.66
CA LYS A 375 -3.06 -19.37 17.61
C LYS A 375 -3.25 -17.88 17.90
N PRO A 376 -2.29 -17.21 18.56
CA PRO A 376 -2.33 -15.76 18.69
C PRO A 376 -2.37 -15.05 17.34
N VAL A 377 -3.24 -14.05 17.21
CA VAL A 377 -3.37 -13.19 16.04
C VAL A 377 -3.09 -11.75 16.45
N VAL A 378 -2.05 -11.16 15.89
CA VAL A 378 -1.68 -9.76 16.09
C VAL A 378 -1.86 -9.01 14.77
N VAL A 379 -2.41 -7.81 14.81
CA VAL A 379 -2.52 -6.93 13.64
C VAL A 379 -1.39 -5.91 13.67
N SER A 380 -0.77 -5.68 12.52
CA SER A 380 0.10 -4.54 12.23
C SER A 380 -0.55 -3.70 11.13
N MET A 381 -0.97 -2.50 11.48
CA MET A 381 -1.52 -1.54 10.52
C MET A 381 -0.39 -0.72 9.93
N SER A 382 -0.32 -0.65 8.60
CA SER A 382 0.61 0.16 7.84
C SER A 382 0.05 1.55 7.55
N GLY A 383 0.19 2.05 6.32
CA GLY A 383 -0.35 3.34 5.90
C GLY A 383 -1.82 3.50 6.23
N MET A 384 -2.56 2.43 6.04
CA MET A 384 -4.00 2.43 6.20
C MET A 384 -4.55 1.07 6.64
N ALA A 385 -5.43 1.07 7.64
CA ALA A 385 -6.27 -0.08 7.96
C ALA A 385 -7.64 0.43 8.38
N ALA A 386 -8.41 0.88 7.39
CA ALA A 386 -9.65 1.59 7.61
C ALA A 386 -10.86 0.83 7.06
N SER A 387 -12.02 1.06 7.63
CA SER A 387 -13.30 0.52 7.21
C SER A 387 -13.26 -1.02 7.14
N GLY A 388 -13.29 -1.65 5.96
CA GLY A 388 -13.13 -3.11 5.80
C GLY A 388 -11.81 -3.63 6.36
N GLY A 389 -10.72 -2.86 6.22
CA GLY A 389 -9.42 -3.18 6.83
C GLY A 389 -9.48 -3.16 8.36
N TYR A 390 -10.17 -2.20 8.96
CA TYR A 390 -10.42 -2.19 10.40
C TYR A 390 -11.41 -3.30 10.82
N TYR A 391 -12.38 -3.62 9.96
CA TYR A 391 -13.36 -4.68 10.21
C TYR A 391 -12.67 -6.03 10.46
N MET A 392 -11.77 -6.43 9.55
CA MET A 392 -11.02 -7.69 9.73
C MET A 392 -10.05 -7.65 10.91
N SER A 393 -9.62 -6.45 11.33
CA SER A 393 -8.64 -6.24 12.40
C SER A 393 -9.24 -6.25 13.80
N CYS A 394 -10.46 -5.70 13.95
CA CYS A 394 -11.02 -5.30 15.25
C CYS A 394 -11.17 -6.45 16.27
N GLY A 395 -11.24 -7.68 15.79
CA GLY A 395 -11.37 -8.88 16.61
C GLY A 395 -10.06 -9.62 16.94
N ALA A 396 -8.90 -9.11 16.53
CA ALA A 396 -7.61 -9.70 16.83
C ALA A 396 -7.26 -9.66 18.32
N ASP A 397 -6.22 -10.40 18.75
CA ASP A 397 -5.75 -10.41 20.13
C ASP A 397 -5.00 -9.14 20.53
N TYR A 398 -4.39 -8.48 19.55
CA TYR A 398 -3.63 -7.24 19.74
C TYR A 398 -3.51 -6.49 18.43
N ILE A 399 -3.59 -5.17 18.50
CA ILE A 399 -3.53 -4.29 17.33
C ILE A 399 -2.44 -3.24 17.54
N VAL A 400 -1.47 -3.22 16.61
CA VAL A 400 -0.37 -2.26 16.55
C VAL A 400 -0.57 -1.38 15.31
N ALA A 401 -0.35 -0.09 15.44
CA ALA A 401 -0.36 0.86 14.32
C ALA A 401 0.76 1.89 14.48
N GLU A 402 1.24 2.46 13.36
CA GLU A 402 2.11 3.61 13.39
C GLU A 402 1.34 4.87 13.85
N PRO A 403 2.00 5.88 14.44
CA PRO A 403 1.35 7.14 14.80
C PRO A 403 0.56 7.79 13.66
N MET A 404 1.10 7.77 12.42
CA MET A 404 0.51 8.38 11.24
C MET A 404 -0.41 7.44 10.44
N THR A 405 -0.59 6.18 10.82
CA THR A 405 -1.55 5.24 10.22
C THR A 405 -2.96 5.86 10.20
N LEU A 406 -3.68 5.72 9.07
CA LEU A 406 -5.11 6.06 9.00
C LEU A 406 -5.95 4.81 9.26
N THR A 407 -6.88 4.90 10.25
CA THR A 407 -7.71 3.77 10.67
C THR A 407 -9.13 4.19 11.06
N GLY A 408 -9.91 3.28 11.61
CA GLY A 408 -11.32 3.55 11.94
C GLY A 408 -12.21 3.47 10.70
N SER A 409 -12.80 4.58 10.28
CA SER A 409 -13.80 4.64 9.20
C SER A 409 -14.91 3.59 9.39
N ILE A 410 -15.28 3.32 10.68
CA ILE A 410 -16.30 2.34 11.05
C ILE A 410 -17.66 2.83 10.54
N GLY A 411 -18.07 2.31 9.39
CA GLY A 411 -19.28 2.75 8.70
C GLY A 411 -19.48 1.99 7.40
N ILE A 412 -20.74 1.92 6.96
CA ILE A 412 -21.18 1.21 5.77
C ILE A 412 -21.93 2.18 4.85
N PHE A 413 -21.77 2.02 3.56
CA PHE A 413 -22.60 2.67 2.54
C PHE A 413 -22.93 1.71 1.41
N GLY A 414 -23.98 2.01 0.67
CA GLY A 414 -24.31 1.44 -0.62
C GLY A 414 -24.39 2.57 -1.65
N MET A 415 -23.97 2.30 -2.86
CA MET A 415 -24.03 3.25 -3.97
C MET A 415 -24.40 2.52 -5.25
N VAL A 416 -25.42 3.03 -5.95
CA VAL A 416 -25.92 2.45 -7.19
C VAL A 416 -25.96 3.54 -8.27
N PRO A 417 -25.31 3.34 -9.42
CA PRO A 417 -25.42 4.27 -10.53
C PRO A 417 -26.78 4.13 -11.21
N ASP A 418 -27.47 5.23 -11.38
CA ASP A 418 -28.65 5.37 -12.26
C ASP A 418 -28.18 5.93 -13.59
N ALA A 419 -28.05 5.06 -14.58
CA ALA A 419 -27.65 5.43 -15.94
C ALA A 419 -28.84 5.65 -16.88
N SER A 420 -30.07 5.72 -16.37
CA SER A 420 -31.27 5.86 -17.18
C SER A 420 -31.22 7.08 -18.10
N GLY A 421 -30.79 8.23 -17.61
CA GLY A 421 -30.63 9.44 -18.43
C GLY A 421 -29.59 9.28 -19.55
N LEU A 422 -28.45 8.62 -19.29
CA LEU A 422 -27.49 8.28 -20.34
C LEU A 422 -28.13 7.38 -21.39
N LEU A 423 -28.77 6.30 -20.98
CA LEU A 423 -29.32 5.31 -21.91
C LEU A 423 -30.50 5.85 -22.67
N THR A 424 -31.48 6.50 -22.00
CA THR A 424 -32.75 6.91 -22.63
C THR A 424 -32.63 8.27 -23.32
N GLU A 425 -32.09 9.30 -22.66
CA GLU A 425 -32.06 10.67 -23.19
C GLU A 425 -30.86 10.93 -24.13
N LYS A 426 -29.70 10.35 -23.83
CA LYS A 426 -28.48 10.58 -24.63
C LYS A 426 -28.29 9.57 -25.75
N LEU A 427 -28.58 8.28 -25.50
CA LEU A 427 -28.37 7.19 -26.46
C LEU A 427 -29.67 6.76 -27.16
N GLY A 428 -30.83 7.24 -26.70
CA GLY A 428 -32.14 6.94 -27.31
C GLY A 428 -32.60 5.47 -27.16
N LEU A 429 -32.08 4.76 -26.15
CA LEU A 429 -32.47 3.38 -25.85
C LEU A 429 -33.77 3.39 -25.02
N HIS A 430 -34.71 2.53 -25.34
CA HIS A 430 -35.97 2.39 -24.60
C HIS A 430 -36.09 0.99 -24.03
N PHE A 431 -36.68 0.90 -22.84
CA PHE A 431 -36.85 -0.35 -22.09
C PHE A 431 -38.33 -0.58 -21.84
N ASP A 432 -38.78 -1.78 -22.14
CA ASP A 432 -40.14 -2.24 -21.80
C ASP A 432 -40.00 -3.45 -20.86
N VAL A 433 -40.81 -3.49 -19.79
CA VAL A 433 -40.68 -4.48 -18.73
C VAL A 433 -42.01 -5.18 -18.48
N VAL A 434 -41.97 -6.50 -18.59
CA VAL A 434 -43.08 -7.38 -18.14
C VAL A 434 -42.58 -8.12 -16.90
N LYS A 435 -43.32 -8.07 -15.81
CA LYS A 435 -42.92 -8.63 -14.53
C LYS A 435 -44.01 -9.41 -13.82
N THR A 436 -43.64 -10.43 -13.09
CA THR A 436 -44.53 -11.26 -12.29
C THR A 436 -44.78 -10.68 -10.90
N ASN A 437 -43.78 -9.98 -10.34
CA ASN A 437 -43.81 -9.44 -8.99
C ASN A 437 -43.20 -8.04 -8.97
N GLU A 438 -43.53 -7.22 -7.97
CA GLU A 438 -43.08 -5.84 -7.85
C GLU A 438 -41.56 -5.68 -7.90
N ALA A 439 -40.80 -6.59 -7.28
CA ALA A 439 -39.36 -6.52 -7.20
C ALA A 439 -38.62 -7.22 -8.36
N SER A 440 -39.33 -7.76 -9.37
CA SER A 440 -38.69 -8.57 -10.43
C SER A 440 -37.75 -7.77 -11.33
N ASP A 441 -37.90 -6.46 -11.40
CA ASP A 441 -37.07 -5.53 -12.16
C ASP A 441 -36.12 -4.70 -11.29
N PHE A 442 -35.81 -5.18 -10.08
CA PHE A 442 -34.79 -4.56 -9.22
C PHE A 442 -33.43 -4.55 -9.92
N GLY A 443 -32.80 -3.36 -10.02
CA GLY A 443 -31.52 -3.18 -10.72
C GLY A 443 -31.63 -3.13 -12.25
N ALA A 444 -32.82 -3.00 -12.84
CA ALA A 444 -32.97 -2.83 -14.28
C ALA A 444 -32.30 -1.53 -14.77
N MET A 445 -31.61 -1.61 -15.91
CA MET A 445 -30.79 -0.50 -16.44
C MET A 445 -31.59 0.73 -16.92
N GLY A 446 -32.84 0.57 -17.27
CA GLY A 446 -33.71 1.64 -17.85
C GLY A 446 -34.27 2.63 -16.84
N ARG A 447 -34.03 2.46 -15.57
CA ARG A 447 -34.54 3.30 -14.48
C ARG A 447 -33.65 3.30 -13.26
N GLY A 448 -33.75 4.34 -12.45
CA GLY A 448 -33.17 4.35 -11.12
C GLY A 448 -33.92 3.48 -10.11
N ILE A 449 -33.39 3.33 -8.91
CA ILE A 449 -34.02 2.66 -7.78
C ILE A 449 -35.25 3.45 -7.31
N ASN A 450 -36.38 2.78 -7.20
CA ASN A 450 -37.64 3.38 -6.73
C ASN A 450 -37.65 3.53 -5.18
N ALA A 451 -38.68 4.21 -4.65
CA ALA A 451 -38.79 4.50 -3.21
C ALA A 451 -38.86 3.23 -2.33
N GLY A 452 -39.50 2.16 -2.78
CA GLY A 452 -39.60 0.89 -2.05
C GLY A 452 -38.27 0.17 -2.00
N GLU A 453 -37.57 0.13 -3.13
CA GLU A 453 -36.20 -0.41 -3.28
C GLU A 453 -35.18 0.42 -2.46
N ALA A 454 -35.30 1.76 -2.53
CA ALA A 454 -34.48 2.66 -1.74
C ALA A 454 -34.61 2.41 -0.23
N ALA A 455 -35.84 2.25 0.25
CA ALA A 455 -36.10 1.90 1.65
C ALA A 455 -35.54 0.52 2.03
N ALA A 456 -35.57 -0.45 1.12
CA ALA A 456 -34.97 -1.77 1.34
C ALA A 456 -33.42 -1.69 1.40
N MET A 457 -32.81 -0.94 0.48
CA MET A 457 -31.36 -0.69 0.47
C MET A 457 -30.90 0.03 1.73
N GLN A 458 -31.63 1.07 2.17
CA GLN A 458 -31.29 1.79 3.40
C GLN A 458 -31.31 0.85 4.63
N ARG A 459 -32.37 0.03 4.78
CA ARG A 459 -32.44 -0.97 5.86
C ARG A 459 -31.31 -2.00 5.78
N TYR A 460 -30.88 -2.35 4.57
CA TYR A 460 -29.75 -3.28 4.37
C TYR A 460 -28.42 -2.66 4.85
N VAL A 461 -28.17 -1.40 4.51
CA VAL A 461 -27.00 -0.62 4.98
C VAL A 461 -27.02 -0.46 6.51
N GLU A 462 -28.17 -0.13 7.09
CA GLU A 462 -28.34 0.00 8.55
C GLU A 462 -28.03 -1.31 9.30
N ARG A 463 -28.48 -2.45 8.77
CA ARG A 463 -28.14 -3.76 9.34
C ARG A 463 -26.65 -4.05 9.25
N GLY A 464 -26.01 -3.72 8.11
CA GLY A 464 -24.55 -3.84 7.94
C GLY A 464 -23.79 -2.99 8.94
N TYR A 465 -24.21 -1.75 9.13
CA TYR A 465 -23.59 -0.86 10.12
C TYR A 465 -23.75 -1.39 11.56
N ALA A 466 -24.95 -1.79 11.95
CA ALA A 466 -25.21 -2.37 13.25
C ALA A 466 -24.39 -3.65 13.50
N LEU A 467 -24.15 -4.46 12.47
CA LEU A 467 -23.26 -5.61 12.55
C LEU A 467 -21.81 -5.18 12.78
N PHE A 468 -21.31 -4.21 12.03
CA PHE A 468 -19.93 -3.69 12.20
C PHE A 468 -19.71 -3.13 13.60
N LEU A 469 -20.67 -2.33 14.12
CA LEU A 469 -20.61 -1.82 15.50
C LEU A 469 -20.49 -2.96 16.52
N ARG A 470 -21.26 -4.04 16.38
CA ARG A 470 -21.15 -5.22 17.28
C ARG A 470 -19.79 -5.88 17.20
N ARG A 471 -19.24 -6.08 15.96
CA ARG A 471 -17.91 -6.70 15.81
C ARG A 471 -16.80 -5.90 16.49
N VAL A 472 -16.88 -4.56 16.37
CA VAL A 472 -15.93 -3.68 17.07
C VAL A 472 -16.16 -3.70 18.56
N ALA A 473 -17.40 -3.63 19.02
CA ALA A 473 -17.76 -3.67 20.45
C ALA A 473 -17.22 -4.93 21.12
N ASP A 474 -17.47 -6.09 20.51
CA ASP A 474 -16.98 -7.39 20.98
C ASP A 474 -15.44 -7.48 20.99
N GLY A 475 -14.80 -7.01 19.91
CA GLY A 475 -13.36 -7.09 19.75
C GLY A 475 -12.58 -6.11 20.62
N ARG A 476 -13.15 -4.95 20.93
CA ARG A 476 -12.51 -3.87 21.70
C ARG A 476 -13.04 -3.74 23.13
N ASN A 477 -13.91 -4.66 23.56
CA ASN A 477 -14.53 -4.67 24.88
C ASN A 477 -15.23 -3.33 25.21
N MET A 478 -16.06 -2.86 24.27
CA MET A 478 -16.83 -1.63 24.36
C MET A 478 -18.33 -1.92 24.20
N THR A 479 -19.19 -1.01 24.61
CA THR A 479 -20.60 -1.07 24.22
C THR A 479 -20.78 -0.56 22.79
N THR A 480 -21.82 -1.01 22.10
CA THR A 480 -22.15 -0.51 20.76
C THR A 480 -22.40 1.00 20.74
N ALA A 481 -22.95 1.56 21.80
CA ALA A 481 -23.14 3.02 21.93
C ALA A 481 -21.80 3.77 22.07
N GLN A 482 -20.83 3.22 22.80
CA GLN A 482 -19.49 3.79 22.88
C GLN A 482 -18.80 3.74 21.51
N VAL A 483 -18.92 2.61 20.81
CA VAL A 483 -18.35 2.49 19.46
C VAL A 483 -19.03 3.48 18.51
N ASP A 484 -20.36 3.60 18.51
CA ASP A 484 -21.09 4.51 17.63
C ASP A 484 -20.67 5.97 17.83
N SER A 485 -20.41 6.41 19.06
CA SER A 485 -19.96 7.78 19.36
C SER A 485 -18.62 8.16 18.72
N ILE A 486 -17.75 7.19 18.42
CA ILE A 486 -16.44 7.39 17.79
C ILE A 486 -16.36 6.85 16.36
N ALA A 487 -17.44 6.22 15.89
CA ALA A 487 -17.58 5.60 14.58
C ALA A 487 -18.19 6.55 13.53
N GLN A 488 -19.38 6.22 13.05
CA GLN A 488 -20.14 6.97 12.01
C GLN A 488 -19.32 7.26 10.74
N GLY A 489 -18.36 6.38 10.42
CA GLY A 489 -17.48 6.52 9.28
C GLY A 489 -16.26 7.41 9.49
N ARG A 490 -16.01 7.90 10.71
CA ARG A 490 -14.89 8.79 11.01
C ARG A 490 -13.54 8.08 10.91
N VAL A 491 -12.59 8.74 10.24
CA VAL A 491 -11.19 8.32 10.12
C VAL A 491 -10.39 8.93 11.27
N TRP A 492 -9.46 8.16 11.80
CA TRP A 492 -8.57 8.54 12.88
C TRP A 492 -7.13 8.21 12.52
N THR A 493 -6.16 8.97 13.05
CA THR A 493 -4.76 8.55 13.04
C THR A 493 -4.51 7.45 14.07
N GLY A 494 -3.39 6.71 13.94
CA GLY A 494 -2.99 5.72 14.96
C GLY A 494 -2.89 6.33 16.35
N ARG A 495 -2.35 7.54 16.48
CA ARG A 495 -2.30 8.28 17.76
C ARG A 495 -3.69 8.54 18.35
N GLN A 496 -4.62 9.00 17.52
CA GLN A 496 -6.00 9.25 17.95
C GLN A 496 -6.70 7.94 18.29
N ALA A 497 -6.51 6.89 17.48
CA ALA A 497 -7.08 5.57 17.66
C ALA A 497 -6.64 4.89 18.97
N LEU A 498 -5.38 5.10 19.40
CA LEU A 498 -4.89 4.62 20.69
C LEU A 498 -5.68 5.24 21.86
N ASN A 499 -5.90 6.56 21.84
CA ASN A 499 -6.67 7.25 22.88
C ASN A 499 -8.13 6.79 22.93
N LEU A 500 -8.68 6.39 21.78
CA LEU A 500 -10.04 5.86 21.63
C LEU A 500 -10.13 4.35 21.89
N LYS A 501 -9.02 3.68 22.22
CA LYS A 501 -8.93 2.22 22.43
C LYS A 501 -9.29 1.39 21.20
N LEU A 502 -9.21 1.99 20.01
CA LEU A 502 -9.40 1.28 18.76
C LEU A 502 -8.17 0.42 18.39
N ILE A 503 -7.01 0.74 18.94
CA ILE A 503 -5.77 -0.04 18.88
C ILE A 503 -5.17 -0.21 20.27
N ASP A 504 -4.17 -1.09 20.41
CA ASP A 504 -3.57 -1.43 21.71
C ASP A 504 -2.22 -0.75 21.92
N LYS A 505 -1.47 -0.48 20.83
CA LYS A 505 -0.12 0.09 20.93
C LYS A 505 0.25 0.86 19.66
N LEU A 506 1.02 1.95 19.82
CA LEU A 506 1.77 2.55 18.71
C LEU A 506 3.08 1.79 18.52
N GLY A 507 3.38 1.40 17.28
CA GLY A 507 4.60 0.66 16.96
C GLY A 507 4.61 0.15 15.53
N THR A 508 5.69 -0.56 15.20
CA THR A 508 6.05 -1.06 13.87
C THR A 508 5.58 -2.50 13.64
N LEU A 509 5.79 -3.02 12.43
CA LEU A 509 5.64 -4.45 12.13
C LEU A 509 6.52 -5.32 13.05
N GLU A 510 7.74 -4.89 13.35
CA GLU A 510 8.63 -5.60 14.27
C GLU A 510 8.06 -5.68 15.70
N ASP A 511 7.38 -4.62 16.17
CA ASP A 511 6.68 -4.64 17.46
C ASP A 511 5.53 -5.65 17.47
N ALA A 512 4.79 -5.75 16.36
CA ALA A 512 3.70 -6.72 16.21
C ALA A 512 4.22 -8.16 16.18
N ILE A 513 5.33 -8.42 15.47
CA ILE A 513 5.98 -9.73 15.42
C ILE A 513 6.46 -10.15 16.82
N ARG A 514 7.12 -9.25 17.55
CA ARG A 514 7.55 -9.52 18.93
C ARG A 514 6.39 -9.81 19.85
N GLU A 515 5.30 -9.08 19.72
CA GLU A 515 4.08 -9.33 20.51
C GLU A 515 3.43 -10.67 20.17
N ALA A 516 3.41 -11.05 18.88
CA ALA A 516 2.92 -12.35 18.43
C ALA A 516 3.78 -13.50 19.01
N ALA A 517 5.10 -13.39 18.95
CA ALA A 517 6.04 -14.36 19.52
C ALA A 517 5.87 -14.47 21.05
N ARG A 518 5.72 -13.34 21.75
CA ARG A 518 5.49 -13.29 23.19
C ARG A 518 4.20 -14.02 23.57
N ARG A 519 3.11 -13.81 22.83
CA ARG A 519 1.81 -14.48 23.05
C ARG A 519 1.88 -15.96 22.75
N ALA A 520 2.61 -16.35 21.72
CA ALA A 520 2.87 -17.75 21.37
C ALA A 520 3.88 -18.43 22.33
N LYS A 521 4.55 -17.67 23.22
CA LYS A 521 5.61 -18.14 24.12
C LYS A 521 6.79 -18.78 23.38
N VAL A 522 7.18 -18.21 22.24
CA VAL A 522 8.30 -18.66 21.41
C VAL A 522 9.41 -17.61 21.48
N ALA A 523 10.59 -18.02 21.96
CA ALA A 523 11.75 -17.12 22.08
C ALA A 523 12.63 -17.13 20.82
N ASP A 524 12.73 -18.28 20.16
CA ASP A 524 13.49 -18.49 18.91
C ASP A 524 12.49 -18.87 17.80
N TYR A 525 12.39 -18.02 16.77
CA TYR A 525 11.41 -18.17 15.71
C TYR A 525 11.93 -17.66 14.36
N GLY A 526 11.53 -18.35 13.32
CA GLY A 526 11.63 -17.86 11.95
C GLY A 526 10.43 -17.00 11.56
N ILE A 527 10.61 -16.12 10.60
CA ILE A 527 9.52 -15.32 10.01
C ILE A 527 9.22 -15.89 8.62
N VAL A 528 7.95 -16.17 8.36
CA VAL A 528 7.49 -16.59 7.04
C VAL A 528 6.41 -15.64 6.53
N ALA A 529 6.60 -15.18 5.29
CA ALA A 529 5.70 -14.21 4.68
C ALA A 529 4.62 -14.87 3.83
N TYR A 530 3.37 -14.42 3.98
CA TYR A 530 2.19 -14.86 3.22
C TYR A 530 1.49 -13.66 2.56
N PRO A 531 0.73 -13.88 1.47
CA PRO A 531 0.72 -15.12 0.71
C PRO A 531 2.11 -15.47 0.18
N ALA A 532 2.35 -16.77 -0.03
CA ALA A 532 3.58 -17.22 -0.70
C ALA A 532 3.67 -16.58 -2.10
N PRO A 533 4.89 -16.27 -2.59
CA PRO A 533 5.05 -15.78 -3.95
C PRO A 533 4.34 -16.70 -4.94
N ALA A 534 3.66 -16.13 -5.93
CA ALA A 534 3.12 -16.92 -7.03
C ALA A 534 4.27 -17.58 -7.79
N ASP A 535 4.05 -18.80 -8.28
CA ASP A 535 5.04 -19.48 -9.10
C ASP A 535 5.43 -18.61 -10.30
N TRP A 536 6.73 -18.53 -10.60
CA TRP A 536 7.28 -17.67 -11.64
C TRP A 536 6.61 -17.83 -13.01
N TYR A 537 6.12 -19.02 -13.35
CA TYR A 537 5.41 -19.26 -14.61
C TYR A 537 4.00 -18.65 -14.60
N THR A 538 3.33 -18.58 -13.46
CA THR A 538 2.04 -17.91 -13.31
C THR A 538 2.21 -16.39 -13.47
N GLN A 539 3.28 -15.83 -12.90
CA GLN A 539 3.64 -14.41 -13.06
C GLN A 539 3.99 -14.06 -14.51
N LEU A 540 4.73 -14.94 -15.21
CA LEU A 540 5.13 -14.70 -16.60
C LEU A 540 3.93 -14.50 -17.54
N PHE A 541 2.83 -15.23 -17.31
CA PHE A 541 1.64 -15.14 -18.15
C PHE A 541 0.67 -14.04 -17.73
N SER A 542 0.70 -13.57 -16.48
CA SER A 542 -0.12 -12.45 -15.99
C SER A 542 0.46 -11.08 -16.39
N ASP A 543 1.74 -10.84 -16.16
CA ASP A 543 2.36 -9.52 -16.30
C ASP A 543 2.42 -9.02 -17.75
N VAL A 544 2.63 -9.92 -18.73
CA VAL A 544 2.74 -9.52 -20.15
C VAL A 544 1.42 -8.99 -20.71
N LYS A 545 0.28 -9.41 -20.15
CA LYS A 545 -1.03 -9.04 -20.67
C LYS A 545 -1.58 -7.76 -20.05
N ASP A 546 -1.34 -7.56 -18.77
CA ASP A 546 -2.00 -6.51 -17.98
C ASP A 546 -1.25 -5.18 -18.02
N ASP A 547 0.06 -5.16 -17.90
CA ASP A 547 0.87 -3.93 -17.84
C ASP A 547 0.84 -3.10 -19.12
N TYR A 548 0.88 -3.74 -20.29
CA TYR A 548 0.92 -2.99 -21.57
C TYR A 548 -0.39 -2.27 -21.84
N MET A 549 -1.51 -2.94 -21.65
CA MET A 549 -2.85 -2.36 -21.88
C MET A 549 -3.18 -1.32 -20.84
N GLU A 550 -2.89 -1.57 -19.56
CA GLU A 550 -3.14 -0.64 -18.47
C GLU A 550 -2.35 0.67 -18.64
N ASN A 551 -1.05 0.59 -18.90
CA ASN A 551 -0.21 1.76 -19.12
C ASN A 551 -0.66 2.58 -20.34
N ARG A 552 -1.15 1.93 -21.39
CA ARG A 552 -1.68 2.63 -22.57
C ARG A 552 -3.00 3.34 -22.26
N VAL A 553 -3.87 2.72 -21.50
CA VAL A 553 -5.14 3.33 -21.04
C VAL A 553 -4.89 4.45 -20.04
N LYS A 554 -3.96 4.28 -19.09
CA LYS A 554 -3.50 5.36 -18.19
C LYS A 554 -2.97 6.57 -18.98
N GLY A 555 -2.13 6.33 -19.99
CA GLY A 555 -1.59 7.38 -20.86
C GLY A 555 -2.65 8.11 -21.67
N MET A 556 -3.67 7.40 -22.16
CA MET A 556 -4.79 7.99 -22.91
C MET A 556 -5.75 8.79 -22.03
N LEU A 557 -6.04 8.33 -20.85
CA LEU A 557 -7.02 8.93 -19.95
C LEU A 557 -6.42 9.97 -18.99
N GLY A 558 -5.10 9.92 -18.73
CA GLY A 558 -4.42 10.86 -17.87
C GLY A 558 -5.12 11.01 -16.50
N VAL A 559 -5.44 12.24 -16.12
CA VAL A 559 -6.13 12.55 -14.85
C VAL A 559 -7.53 11.94 -14.72
N TYR A 560 -8.14 11.54 -15.83
CA TYR A 560 -9.47 10.90 -15.83
C TYR A 560 -9.42 9.38 -15.58
N TYR A 561 -8.23 8.77 -15.57
CA TYR A 561 -8.07 7.33 -15.37
C TYR A 561 -8.66 6.88 -14.01
N LYS A 562 -8.21 7.46 -12.91
CA LYS A 562 -8.67 7.10 -11.55
C LYS A 562 -10.20 7.23 -11.35
N PRO A 563 -10.86 8.33 -11.79
CA PRO A 563 -12.31 8.44 -11.73
C PRO A 563 -13.06 7.37 -12.51
N LEU A 564 -12.63 7.10 -13.74
CA LEU A 564 -13.25 6.07 -14.58
C LEU A 564 -12.99 4.66 -14.04
N GLN A 565 -11.82 4.41 -13.52
CA GLN A 565 -11.46 3.19 -12.81
C GLN A 565 -12.40 2.93 -11.64
N PHE A 566 -12.65 3.93 -10.81
CA PHE A 566 -13.57 3.80 -9.68
C PHE A 566 -15.01 3.46 -10.15
N VAL A 567 -15.51 4.14 -11.18
CA VAL A 567 -16.83 3.83 -11.75
C VAL A 567 -16.90 2.42 -12.32
N TYR A 568 -15.83 1.96 -12.96
CA TYR A 568 -15.72 0.60 -13.50
C TYR A 568 -15.72 -0.46 -12.39
N THR A 569 -14.95 -0.24 -11.32
CA THR A 569 -14.90 -1.18 -10.18
C THR A 569 -16.25 -1.32 -9.48
N LEU A 570 -17.12 -0.30 -9.54
CA LEU A 570 -18.47 -0.39 -8.98
C LEU A 570 -19.38 -1.39 -9.71
N GLN A 571 -19.12 -1.71 -10.98
CA GLN A 571 -19.92 -2.66 -11.75
C GLN A 571 -19.69 -4.12 -11.34
N GLY A 572 -18.50 -4.44 -10.79
CA GLY A 572 -18.11 -5.80 -10.39
C GLY A 572 -18.08 -6.03 -8.88
N THR A 573 -18.42 -5.01 -8.06
CA THR A 573 -18.30 -5.10 -6.61
C THR A 573 -19.66 -5.25 -5.92
N ASP A 574 -19.64 -5.81 -4.70
CA ASP A 574 -20.83 -5.85 -3.85
C ASP A 574 -21.42 -4.45 -3.67
N CYS A 575 -22.75 -4.34 -3.74
CA CYS A 575 -23.45 -3.06 -3.56
C CYS A 575 -23.28 -2.46 -2.16
N LEU A 576 -22.84 -3.25 -1.18
CA LEU A 576 -22.48 -2.81 0.17
C LEU A 576 -20.98 -2.67 0.33
N GLN A 577 -20.52 -1.47 0.65
CA GLN A 577 -19.12 -1.13 0.79
C GLN A 577 -18.77 -0.69 2.22
N ALA A 578 -17.73 -1.30 2.77
CA ALA A 578 -16.98 -0.83 3.91
C ALA A 578 -15.65 -0.23 3.41
N ARG A 579 -15.72 0.95 2.80
CA ARG A 579 -14.57 1.63 2.16
C ARG A 579 -14.33 3.00 2.80
N MET A 580 -13.06 3.38 2.87
CA MET A 580 -12.65 4.71 3.33
C MET A 580 -13.07 5.81 2.33
N PRO A 581 -13.29 7.07 2.79
CA PRO A 581 -13.84 8.15 1.98
C PRO A 581 -13.09 8.50 0.69
N PHE A 582 -11.77 8.32 0.65
CA PHE A 582 -10.92 8.69 -0.49
C PHE A 582 -9.54 8.04 -0.35
N ASP A 583 -8.84 7.95 -1.46
CA ASP A 583 -7.40 7.68 -1.46
C ASP A 583 -6.71 8.96 -0.93
N PRO A 584 -6.05 8.91 0.23
CA PRO A 584 -5.38 10.07 0.78
C PRO A 584 -4.07 10.34 0.02
N ASN A 585 -4.17 10.69 -1.27
CA ASN A 585 -3.06 11.34 -1.95
C ASN A 585 -2.83 12.67 -1.24
N LEU A 586 -2.18 12.61 -0.10
CA LEU A 586 -1.72 13.77 0.66
C LEU A 586 -0.50 14.31 -0.10
N ARG A 587 -0.69 15.41 -0.80
CA ARG A 587 0.40 16.17 -1.39
C ARG A 587 0.94 17.17 -0.40
#